data_808c964c5336677f866f9a239a66bc9b
#
_entry.id   808c964c5336677f866f9a239a66bc9b
#
_cell.length_a   1.000
_cell.length_b   1.000
_cell.length_c   1.000
_cell.angle_alpha   90.00
_cell.angle_beta   90.00
_cell.angle_gamma   90.00
#
_symmetry.space_group_name_H-M   'P 1'
#
loop_
_entity.id
_entity.type
_entity.pdbx_description
1 polymer ?
#
loop_
_entity_poly.entity_id
_entity_poly.type
_entity_poly.pdbx_seq_one_letter_code
_entity_poly.pdbx_strand_id
1 'polypeptide(L)'
;MRHNSLSTLLTTGLAAATLMASGQVLAYGAGDFFTRVGVAKVEPKSDNGSLAGGAFTVDVQDKTDFAFTLGYRFHDKMGIELLAALPFEHDIALNGDNLASTKHLPPTLTLQYYPLGGTDARVQPYVGAGINYTFFSDEELAIGELELDDSWGAAAQVGIDLLIDENWALNAAAWYIDIDTDATINGAAAGTVEIDPLVVMAGLSYRF
;
A
#
# COMPACT_ATOMS: atom_id res chain seq x y z
N MET A 1 -39.42 -1.50 3.42
CA MET A 1 -38.88 -1.65 4.78
C MET A 1 -37.40 -2.00 4.64
N ARG A 2 -36.57 -0.99 4.65
CA ARG A 2 -35.10 -1.11 4.60
C ARG A 2 -34.54 -0.05 5.55
N HIS A 3 -34.33 -0.41 6.80
CA HIS A 3 -33.58 0.39 7.75
C HIS A 3 -32.84 -0.59 8.70
N ASN A 4 -31.60 -0.27 9.01
CA ASN A 4 -30.75 -0.81 10.08
C ASN A 4 -29.64 -1.78 9.66
N SER A 5 -28.71 -1.34 8.82
CA SER A 5 -27.40 -1.99 8.74
C SER A 5 -26.20 -1.04 9.04
N LEU A 6 -26.42 0.26 9.21
CA LEU A 6 -25.32 1.19 9.54
C LEU A 6 -25.03 1.35 11.04
N SER A 7 -25.98 0.99 11.92
CA SER A 7 -25.80 1.17 13.37
C SER A 7 -24.97 0.06 14.04
N THR A 8 -24.80 -1.08 13.39
CA THR A 8 -24.08 -2.23 13.98
C THR A 8 -22.56 -2.15 13.79
N LEU A 9 -22.08 -1.41 12.80
CA LEU A 9 -20.64 -1.23 12.55
C LEU A 9 -19.99 -0.18 13.47
N LEU A 10 -20.75 0.76 13.99
CA LEU A 10 -20.22 1.79 14.91
C LEU A 10 -20.11 1.32 16.36
N THR A 11 -20.83 0.29 16.77
CA THR A 11 -20.79 -0.22 18.14
C THR A 11 -19.68 -1.25 18.39
N THR A 12 -19.19 -1.91 17.35
CA THR A 12 -18.05 -2.85 17.48
C THR A 12 -16.69 -2.15 17.54
N GLY A 13 -16.59 -0.94 17.03
CA GLY A 13 -15.33 -0.15 17.07
C GLY A 13 -15.03 0.46 18.45
N LEU A 14 -16.00 0.61 19.33
CA LEU A 14 -15.80 1.28 20.63
C LEU A 14 -15.46 0.34 21.76
N ALA A 15 -15.64 -0.98 21.62
CA ALA A 15 -15.35 -1.96 22.65
C ALA A 15 -13.88 -2.39 22.73
N ALA A 16 -13.06 -2.06 21.72
CA ALA A 16 -11.62 -2.35 21.70
C ALA A 16 -10.77 -1.32 22.49
N ALA A 17 -11.37 -0.22 22.95
CA ALA A 17 -10.63 0.89 23.58
C ALA A 17 -10.39 0.73 25.11
N THR A 18 -10.83 -0.34 25.75
CA THR A 18 -10.80 -0.46 27.22
C THR A 18 -9.80 -1.46 27.80
N LEU A 19 -8.89 -2.00 27.00
CA LEU A 19 -7.81 -2.88 27.51
C LEU A 19 -6.48 -2.13 27.70
N MET A 20 -6.51 -0.96 28.33
CA MET A 20 -5.32 -0.17 28.62
C MET A 20 -4.91 -0.32 30.10
N ALA A 21 -4.34 -1.46 30.49
CA ALA A 21 -3.65 -1.60 31.76
C ALA A 21 -2.21 -1.10 31.62
N SER A 22 -1.89 -0.12 32.45
CA SER A 22 -0.62 0.48 32.82
C SER A 22 0.66 -0.35 32.65
N GLY A 23 1.40 -0.13 31.58
CA GLY A 23 2.84 -0.32 31.50
C GLY A 23 3.43 0.97 30.95
N GLN A 24 4.55 1.41 31.46
CA GLN A 24 5.30 2.52 30.84
C GLN A 24 5.77 2.02 29.48
N VAL A 25 5.13 2.48 28.43
CA VAL A 25 5.56 2.26 27.06
C VAL A 25 6.44 3.44 26.69
N LEU A 26 7.72 3.19 26.46
CA LEU A 26 8.60 4.22 25.93
C LEU A 26 8.07 4.66 24.55
N ALA A 27 7.86 5.95 24.40
CA ALA A 27 7.31 6.50 23.17
C ALA A 27 8.23 6.22 21.97
N TYR A 28 7.65 5.98 20.80
CA TYR A 28 8.37 6.08 19.54
C TYR A 28 9.03 7.45 19.42
N GLY A 29 10.35 7.50 19.22
CA GLY A 29 11.10 8.76 19.26
C GLY A 29 12.22 8.85 18.23
N ALA A 30 12.93 9.95 18.28
CA ALA A 30 14.09 10.21 17.45
C ALA A 30 15.19 9.17 17.70
N GLY A 31 15.73 8.62 16.61
CA GLY A 31 16.79 7.60 16.63
C GLY A 31 16.29 6.17 16.40
N ASP A 32 14.99 5.94 16.45
CA ASP A 32 14.41 4.61 16.29
C ASP A 32 14.44 4.14 14.84
N PHE A 33 15.02 2.95 14.64
CA PHE A 33 14.78 2.15 13.44
C PHE A 33 13.59 1.22 13.70
N PHE A 34 12.76 1.03 12.68
CA PHE A 34 11.64 0.11 12.77
C PHE A 34 11.43 -0.66 11.46
N THR A 35 10.81 -1.80 11.58
CA THR A 35 10.28 -2.57 10.46
C THR A 35 8.82 -2.91 10.73
N ARG A 36 8.01 -2.91 9.68
CA ARG A 36 6.65 -3.43 9.73
C ARG A 36 6.56 -4.60 8.77
N VAL A 37 5.93 -5.67 9.22
CA VAL A 37 5.75 -6.89 8.42
C VAL A 37 4.30 -7.31 8.50
N GLY A 38 3.73 -7.71 7.38
CA GLY A 38 2.31 -8.06 7.36
C GLY A 38 1.81 -8.56 6.03
N VAL A 39 0.51 -8.61 5.92
CA VAL A 39 -0.20 -8.92 4.68
C VAL A 39 -0.72 -7.61 4.11
N ALA A 40 -0.43 -7.39 2.84
CA ALA A 40 -0.91 -6.23 2.09
C ALA A 40 -1.86 -6.69 0.98
N LYS A 41 -2.96 -5.97 0.83
CA LYS A 41 -3.85 -6.07 -0.31
C LYS A 41 -3.62 -4.87 -1.20
N VAL A 42 -3.35 -5.12 -2.47
CA VAL A 42 -3.22 -4.12 -3.53
C VAL A 42 -4.51 -4.13 -4.32
N GLU A 43 -5.22 -3.03 -4.31
CA GLU A 43 -6.49 -2.83 -5.03
C GLU A 43 -6.27 -1.74 -6.09
N PRO A 44 -6.02 -2.12 -7.38
CA PRO A 44 -6.00 -1.18 -8.49
C PRO A 44 -7.34 -0.45 -8.61
N LYS A 45 -7.35 0.74 -9.22
CA LYS A 45 -8.62 1.42 -9.51
C LYS A 45 -9.46 0.60 -10.49
N SER A 46 -10.76 0.83 -10.53
CA SER A 46 -11.71 0.03 -11.32
C SER A 46 -11.74 0.37 -12.83
N ASP A 47 -11.05 1.40 -13.26
CA ASP A 47 -10.91 1.81 -14.66
C ASP A 47 -9.43 2.05 -14.95
N ASN A 48 -8.79 1.04 -15.54
CA ASN A 48 -7.36 1.07 -15.86
C ASN A 48 -7.09 1.56 -17.30
N GLY A 49 -8.10 2.08 -17.98
CA GLY A 49 -7.98 2.64 -19.34
C GLY A 49 -8.25 1.64 -20.45
N SER A 50 -7.76 1.95 -21.64
CA SER A 50 -7.94 1.11 -22.82
C SER A 50 -6.71 1.11 -23.72
N LEU A 51 -6.47 0.01 -24.39
CA LEU A 51 -5.35 -0.21 -25.29
C LEU A 51 -5.80 -0.33 -26.75
N ALA A 52 -4.84 -0.16 -27.68
CA ALA A 52 -5.03 -0.27 -29.12
C ALA A 52 -6.18 0.60 -29.66
N GLY A 53 -6.22 1.88 -29.24
CA GLY A 53 -7.24 2.84 -29.68
C GLY A 53 -8.65 2.53 -29.20
N GLY A 54 -8.78 1.87 -28.05
CA GLY A 54 -10.07 1.47 -27.44
C GLY A 54 -10.55 0.08 -27.83
N ALA A 55 -9.72 -0.71 -28.51
CA ALA A 55 -10.07 -2.07 -28.87
C ALA A 55 -10.12 -3.02 -27.65
N PHE A 56 -9.34 -2.72 -26.62
CA PHE A 56 -9.28 -3.49 -25.38
C PHE A 56 -9.50 -2.58 -24.17
N THR A 57 -10.52 -2.88 -23.35
CA THR A 57 -10.63 -2.33 -22.00
C THR A 57 -9.71 -3.11 -21.08
N VAL A 58 -8.99 -2.39 -20.19
CA VAL A 58 -8.03 -3.00 -19.26
C VAL A 58 -8.65 -3.05 -17.87
N ASP A 59 -8.50 -4.19 -17.19
CA ASP A 59 -8.88 -4.40 -15.80
C ASP A 59 -7.76 -5.18 -15.10
N VAL A 60 -7.06 -4.50 -14.17
CA VAL A 60 -5.97 -5.07 -13.37
C VAL A 60 -6.57 -5.64 -12.07
N GLN A 61 -6.38 -6.94 -11.88
CA GLN A 61 -6.98 -7.66 -10.75
C GLN A 61 -6.29 -7.32 -9.42
N ASP A 62 -7.04 -7.36 -8.33
CA ASP A 62 -6.50 -7.19 -6.99
C ASP A 62 -5.60 -8.38 -6.56
N LYS A 63 -4.62 -8.10 -5.70
CA LYS A 63 -3.71 -9.11 -5.18
C LYS A 63 -3.45 -8.91 -3.69
N THR A 64 -3.30 -10.03 -2.99
CA THR A 64 -2.93 -10.03 -1.58
C THR A 64 -1.67 -10.86 -1.41
N ASP A 65 -0.65 -10.28 -0.79
CA ASP A 65 0.62 -10.95 -0.53
C ASP A 65 1.32 -10.36 0.71
N PHE A 66 2.48 -10.93 1.04
CA PHE A 66 3.34 -10.45 2.11
C PHE A 66 4.05 -9.15 1.72
N ALA A 67 4.04 -8.19 2.63
CA ALA A 67 4.77 -6.94 2.47
C ALA A 67 5.51 -6.56 3.76
N PHE A 68 6.54 -5.75 3.61
CA PHE A 68 7.28 -5.22 4.74
C PHE A 68 7.71 -3.78 4.48
N THR A 69 8.00 -3.06 5.56
CA THR A 69 8.57 -1.72 5.49
C THR A 69 9.83 -1.64 6.35
N LEU A 70 10.70 -0.71 5.99
CA LEU A 70 11.85 -0.32 6.79
C LEU A 70 11.77 1.18 7.01
N GLY A 71 11.89 1.62 8.27
CA GLY A 71 11.78 3.03 8.58
C GLY A 71 12.77 3.51 9.62
N TYR A 72 12.95 4.82 9.64
CA TYR A 72 13.81 5.51 10.59
C TYR A 72 13.16 6.81 11.07
N ARG A 73 13.08 6.97 12.39
CA ARG A 73 12.60 8.20 13.05
C ARG A 73 13.78 9.13 13.29
N PHE A 74 13.96 10.14 12.47
CA PHE A 74 15.02 11.13 12.65
C PHE A 74 14.63 12.27 13.62
N HIS A 75 13.35 12.34 13.98
CA HIS A 75 12.78 13.28 14.95
C HIS A 75 11.58 12.61 15.65
N ASP A 76 11.23 13.05 16.86
CA ASP A 76 10.10 12.48 17.61
C ASP A 76 8.81 12.43 16.81
N LYS A 77 8.59 13.40 15.96
CA LYS A 77 7.37 13.51 15.14
C LYS A 77 7.58 13.27 13.66
N MET A 78 8.79 12.93 13.22
CA MET A 78 9.07 12.74 11.80
C MET A 78 9.95 11.51 11.56
N GLY A 79 9.64 10.81 10.48
CA GLY A 79 10.41 9.66 10.03
C GLY A 79 10.33 9.51 8.52
N ILE A 80 11.12 8.59 8.02
CA ILE A 80 11.06 8.11 6.65
C ILE A 80 10.75 6.62 6.67
N GLU A 81 10.04 6.14 5.67
CA GLU A 81 9.72 4.73 5.51
C GLU A 81 9.83 4.32 4.05
N LEU A 82 10.45 3.18 3.82
CA LEU A 82 10.47 2.50 2.55
C LEU A 82 9.52 1.29 2.63
N LEU A 83 8.44 1.33 1.86
CA LEU A 83 7.60 0.17 1.60
C LEU A 83 8.28 -0.68 0.53
N ALA A 84 8.40 -1.98 0.80
CA ALA A 84 8.87 -2.97 -0.15
C ALA A 84 8.01 -4.24 -0.01
N ALA A 85 7.95 -5.01 -1.07
CA ALA A 85 7.22 -6.27 -1.12
C ALA A 85 8.00 -7.27 -1.98
N LEU A 86 7.57 -8.51 -1.99
CA LEU A 86 7.92 -9.40 -3.08
C LEU A 86 7.16 -8.93 -4.34
N PRO A 87 7.72 -9.18 -5.56
CA PRO A 87 6.99 -8.81 -6.76
C PRO A 87 5.58 -9.38 -6.77
N PHE A 88 4.57 -8.51 -6.87
CA PHE A 88 3.19 -8.91 -7.00
C PHE A 88 2.92 -9.31 -8.45
N GLU A 89 2.35 -10.49 -8.65
CA GLU A 89 1.89 -10.94 -9.96
C GLU A 89 0.40 -10.62 -10.10
N HIS A 90 0.05 -9.78 -11.06
CA HIS A 90 -1.33 -9.39 -11.35
C HIS A 90 -1.77 -9.98 -12.69
N ASP A 91 -2.94 -10.61 -12.68
CA ASP A 91 -3.65 -10.95 -13.90
C ASP A 91 -4.28 -9.67 -14.46
N ILE A 92 -4.20 -9.51 -15.79
CA ILE A 92 -4.77 -8.40 -16.52
C ILE A 92 -5.86 -8.94 -17.43
N ALA A 93 -7.09 -8.49 -17.20
CA ALA A 93 -8.19 -8.80 -18.08
C ALA A 93 -8.28 -7.77 -19.22
N LEU A 94 -8.37 -8.27 -20.43
CA LEU A 94 -8.63 -7.50 -21.64
C LEU A 94 -10.05 -7.85 -22.14
N ASN A 95 -10.95 -6.85 -22.14
CA ASN A 95 -12.37 -7.04 -22.45
C ASN A 95 -13.07 -8.10 -21.56
N GLY A 96 -12.57 -8.28 -20.33
CA GLY A 96 -13.11 -9.23 -19.34
C GLY A 96 -12.51 -10.63 -19.39
N ASP A 97 -11.61 -10.95 -20.32
CA ASP A 97 -10.88 -12.22 -20.37
C ASP A 97 -9.44 -12.03 -19.85
N ASN A 98 -8.97 -12.87 -18.95
CA ASN A 98 -7.59 -12.85 -18.44
C ASN A 98 -6.64 -13.32 -19.56
N LEU A 99 -6.07 -12.38 -20.29
CA LEU A 99 -5.21 -12.63 -21.44
C LEU A 99 -3.77 -12.16 -21.25
N ALA A 100 -3.50 -11.42 -20.18
CA ALA A 100 -2.16 -10.91 -19.85
C ALA A 100 -1.88 -11.03 -18.36
N SER A 101 -0.60 -10.98 -18.00
CA SER A 101 -0.13 -10.88 -16.63
C SER A 101 1.16 -10.06 -16.58
N THR A 102 1.44 -9.47 -15.43
CA THR A 102 2.71 -8.79 -15.16
C THR A 102 3.09 -8.93 -13.68
N LYS A 103 4.38 -8.94 -13.40
CA LYS A 103 4.90 -8.76 -12.06
C LYS A 103 5.36 -7.33 -11.87
N HIS A 104 4.93 -6.69 -10.80
CA HIS A 104 5.42 -5.38 -10.46
C HIS A 104 5.95 -5.31 -9.03
N LEU A 105 6.97 -4.50 -8.84
CA LEU A 105 7.55 -4.18 -7.54
C LEU A 105 7.50 -2.66 -7.37
N PRO A 106 6.65 -2.12 -6.49
CA PRO A 106 6.46 -0.70 -6.27
C PRO A 106 7.19 -0.19 -5.00
N PRO A 107 8.54 -0.12 -4.93
CA PRO A 107 9.18 0.52 -3.79
C PRO A 107 8.68 1.95 -3.65
N THR A 108 8.20 2.27 -2.44
CA THR A 108 7.60 3.57 -2.13
C THR A 108 8.30 4.18 -0.93
N LEU A 109 8.91 5.34 -1.12
CA LEU A 109 9.58 6.10 -0.06
C LEU A 109 8.68 7.22 0.42
N THR A 110 8.31 7.21 1.71
CA THR A 110 7.44 8.22 2.33
C THR A 110 8.14 8.96 3.45
N LEU A 111 7.91 10.27 3.52
CA LEU A 111 8.16 11.10 4.69
C LEU A 111 6.90 11.06 5.57
N GLN A 112 7.07 10.67 6.83
CA GLN A 112 5.96 10.46 7.76
C GLN A 112 5.94 11.53 8.86
N TYR A 113 4.73 11.93 9.26
CA TYR A 113 4.46 12.79 10.40
C TYR A 113 3.61 12.07 11.44
N TYR A 114 4.06 12.08 12.68
CA TYR A 114 3.46 11.44 13.85
C TYR A 114 3.01 12.50 14.85
N PRO A 115 1.74 12.89 14.87
CA PRO A 115 1.26 13.97 15.75
C PRO A 115 1.47 13.69 17.24
N LEU A 116 1.43 12.42 17.65
CA LEU A 116 1.63 11.98 19.03
C LEU A 116 3.05 11.43 19.30
N GLY A 117 3.97 11.55 18.35
CA GLY A 117 5.36 11.11 18.51
C GLY A 117 6.07 11.85 19.64
N GLY A 118 6.91 11.16 20.40
CA GLY A 118 7.58 11.68 21.59
C GLY A 118 6.67 11.76 22.83
N THR A 119 5.50 11.11 22.80
CA THR A 119 4.59 11.04 23.96
C THR A 119 4.39 9.58 24.39
N ASP A 120 3.84 9.37 25.59
CA ASP A 120 3.52 8.04 26.14
C ASP A 120 2.22 7.45 25.58
N ALA A 121 1.69 8.02 24.49
CA ALA A 121 0.46 7.53 23.87
C ALA A 121 0.68 6.14 23.24
N ARG A 122 -0.12 5.16 23.65
CA ARG A 122 -0.07 3.81 23.06
C ARG A 122 -0.55 3.75 21.62
N VAL A 123 -1.35 4.72 21.21
CA VAL A 123 -1.87 4.85 19.86
C VAL A 123 -1.06 5.91 19.15
N GLN A 124 -0.33 5.54 18.13
CA GLN A 124 0.56 6.40 17.35
C GLN A 124 0.05 6.49 15.91
N PRO A 125 -0.90 7.39 15.61
CA PRO A 125 -1.32 7.64 14.25
C PRO A 125 -0.21 8.36 13.47
N TYR A 126 -0.17 8.16 12.17
CA TYR A 126 0.75 8.86 11.28
C TYR A 126 0.14 9.09 9.91
N VAL A 127 0.66 10.10 9.24
CA VAL A 127 0.38 10.40 7.84
C VAL A 127 1.70 10.55 7.11
N GLY A 128 1.72 10.26 5.82
CA GLY A 128 2.91 10.37 5.00
C GLY A 128 2.61 10.82 3.59
N ALA A 129 3.62 11.38 2.96
CA ALA A 129 3.64 11.67 1.53
C ALA A 129 5.02 11.32 0.97
N GLY A 130 5.07 10.91 -0.28
CA GLY A 130 6.32 10.43 -0.84
C GLY A 130 6.27 10.19 -2.33
N ILE A 131 7.24 9.40 -2.78
CA ILE A 131 7.42 9.00 -4.17
C ILE A 131 7.43 7.48 -4.28
N ASN A 132 6.91 7.02 -5.38
CA ASN A 132 6.93 5.63 -5.80
C ASN A 132 7.77 5.51 -7.07
N TYR A 133 8.45 4.38 -7.20
CA TYR A 133 9.02 3.93 -8.46
C TYR A 133 8.61 2.47 -8.67
N THR A 134 7.90 2.19 -9.75
CA THR A 134 7.38 0.84 -10.03
C THR A 134 8.14 0.24 -11.20
N PHE A 135 8.72 -0.94 -10.95
CA PHE A 135 9.31 -1.79 -11.98
C PHE A 135 8.29 -2.81 -12.46
N PHE A 136 8.18 -2.98 -13.76
CA PHE A 136 7.42 -4.05 -14.37
C PHE A 136 8.37 -5.14 -14.89
N SER A 137 7.93 -6.39 -14.85
CA SER A 137 8.70 -7.54 -15.32
C SER A 137 7.79 -8.74 -15.58
N ASP A 138 8.32 -9.71 -16.32
CA ASP A 138 7.61 -10.96 -16.64
C ASP A 138 6.21 -10.68 -17.24
N GLU A 139 6.14 -9.73 -18.18
CA GLU A 139 4.93 -9.38 -18.90
C GLU A 139 4.58 -10.52 -19.88
N GLU A 140 3.41 -11.09 -19.71
CA GLU A 140 2.90 -12.15 -20.57
C GLU A 140 1.63 -11.67 -21.27
N LEU A 141 1.49 -11.97 -22.55
CA LEU A 141 0.27 -11.73 -23.33
C LEU A 141 -0.04 -12.94 -24.21
N ALA A 142 -1.23 -13.53 -24.06
CA ALA A 142 -1.62 -14.72 -24.79
C ALA A 142 -1.66 -14.55 -26.31
N ILE A 143 -1.78 -13.31 -26.81
CA ILE A 143 -1.97 -12.99 -28.23
C ILE A 143 -0.80 -12.18 -28.83
N GLY A 144 0.34 -12.06 -28.12
CA GLY A 144 1.47 -11.28 -28.61
C GLY A 144 2.52 -11.04 -27.53
N GLU A 145 3.33 -10.01 -27.73
CA GLU A 145 4.35 -9.54 -26.81
C GLU A 145 3.85 -8.24 -26.16
N LEU A 146 3.88 -8.17 -24.84
CA LEU A 146 3.53 -6.99 -24.04
C LEU A 146 4.78 -6.46 -23.37
N GLU A 147 4.99 -5.16 -23.43
CA GLU A 147 6.00 -4.44 -22.69
C GLU A 147 5.33 -3.27 -21.95
N LEU A 148 5.68 -3.08 -20.69
CA LEU A 148 5.21 -2.00 -19.82
C LEU A 148 6.41 -1.17 -19.36
N ASP A 149 6.32 0.14 -19.51
CA ASP A 149 7.37 1.04 -19.06
C ASP A 149 7.34 1.21 -17.54
N ASP A 150 8.52 1.39 -16.93
CA ASP A 150 8.63 1.71 -15.51
C ASP A 150 7.93 3.04 -15.18
N SER A 151 7.36 3.14 -13.98
CA SER A 151 6.54 4.28 -13.56
C SER A 151 7.15 5.04 -12.38
N TRP A 152 7.05 6.36 -12.42
CA TRP A 152 7.29 7.25 -11.28
C TRP A 152 5.98 7.94 -10.89
N GLY A 153 5.64 7.91 -9.61
CA GLY A 153 4.43 8.55 -9.13
C GLY A 153 4.54 9.12 -7.72
N ALA A 154 3.51 9.85 -7.33
CA ALA A 154 3.34 10.33 -5.97
C ALA A 154 2.69 9.27 -5.09
N ALA A 155 2.95 9.33 -3.79
CA ALA A 155 2.30 8.45 -2.82
C ALA A 155 1.82 9.25 -1.61
N ALA A 156 0.65 8.89 -1.12
CA ALA A 156 0.10 9.35 0.15
C ALA A 156 -0.11 8.17 1.09
N GLN A 157 0.10 8.36 2.38
CA GLN A 157 0.01 7.31 3.39
C GLN A 157 -0.76 7.79 4.61
N VAL A 158 -1.52 6.88 5.20
CA VAL A 158 -2.10 7.03 6.53
C VAL A 158 -1.93 5.70 7.26
N GLY A 159 -1.63 5.77 8.56
CA GLY A 159 -1.49 4.55 9.35
C GLY A 159 -1.55 4.80 10.84
N ILE A 160 -1.49 3.70 11.58
CA ILE A 160 -1.58 3.68 13.03
C ILE A 160 -0.74 2.53 13.58
N ASP A 161 0.09 2.82 14.58
CA ASP A 161 0.74 1.82 15.41
C ASP A 161 0.04 1.77 16.78
N LEU A 162 -0.35 0.57 17.21
CA LEU A 162 -0.86 0.31 18.54
C LEU A 162 0.23 -0.41 19.34
N LEU A 163 0.90 0.33 20.23
CA LEU A 163 2.04 -0.16 21.00
C LEU A 163 1.62 -1.27 21.98
N ILE A 164 2.24 -2.43 21.87
CA ILE A 164 2.08 -3.57 22.77
C ILE A 164 3.06 -3.42 23.92
N ASP A 165 4.34 -3.20 23.61
CA ASP A 165 5.44 -2.99 24.55
C ASP A 165 6.46 -1.98 23.97
N GLU A 166 7.69 -1.98 24.49
CA GLU A 166 8.77 -1.06 24.07
C GLU A 166 9.24 -1.29 22.64
N ASN A 167 9.11 -2.52 22.11
CA ASN A 167 9.62 -2.91 20.81
C ASN A 167 8.51 -3.25 19.81
N TRP A 168 7.36 -3.75 20.27
CA TRP A 168 6.33 -4.30 19.43
C TRP A 168 5.07 -3.44 19.37
N ALA A 169 4.51 -3.34 18.17
CA ALA A 169 3.19 -2.75 17.94
C ALA A 169 2.39 -3.57 16.92
N LEU A 170 1.07 -3.49 17.02
CA LEU A 170 0.20 -3.80 15.89
C LEU A 170 0.20 -2.60 14.94
N ASN A 171 0.27 -2.87 13.65
CA ASN A 171 0.23 -1.83 12.62
C ASN A 171 -0.92 -2.06 11.67
N ALA A 172 -1.55 -0.97 11.26
CA ALA A 172 -2.42 -0.90 10.10
C ALA A 172 -2.09 0.35 9.31
N ALA A 173 -1.99 0.23 8.00
CA ALA A 173 -1.65 1.33 7.11
C ALA A 173 -2.35 1.21 5.77
N ALA A 174 -2.53 2.34 5.11
CA ALA A 174 -3.01 2.43 3.74
C ALA A 174 -2.17 3.44 2.96
N TRP A 175 -1.89 3.10 1.71
CA TRP A 175 -1.22 3.97 0.73
C TRP A 175 -2.13 4.14 -0.47
N TYR A 176 -2.19 5.34 -1.00
CA TYR A 176 -2.64 5.61 -2.35
C TYR A 176 -1.41 5.97 -3.17
N ILE A 177 -1.20 5.27 -4.26
CA ILE A 177 0.02 5.37 -5.06
C ILE A 177 -0.41 5.67 -6.49
N ASP A 178 0.17 6.71 -7.07
CA ASP A 178 0.00 7.08 -8.47
C ASP A 178 0.93 6.20 -9.32
N ILE A 179 0.37 5.37 -10.20
CA ILE A 179 1.12 4.44 -11.06
C ILE A 179 0.49 4.41 -12.44
N ASP A 180 1.16 5.05 -13.40
CA ASP A 180 0.82 5.04 -14.82
C ASP A 180 1.93 4.38 -15.61
N THR A 181 1.60 3.49 -16.53
CA THR A 181 2.58 2.84 -17.41
C THR A 181 2.16 2.89 -18.87
N ASP A 182 3.09 3.20 -19.75
CA ASP A 182 2.86 3.11 -21.18
C ASP A 182 3.06 1.67 -21.66
N ALA A 183 2.06 1.16 -22.36
CA ALA A 183 2.04 -0.20 -22.88
C ALA A 183 2.38 -0.26 -24.36
N THR A 184 3.23 -1.21 -24.72
CA THR A 184 3.61 -1.54 -26.08
C THR A 184 3.19 -2.97 -26.39
N ILE A 185 2.51 -3.20 -27.52
CA ILE A 185 2.10 -4.54 -27.98
C ILE A 185 2.77 -4.82 -29.32
N ASN A 186 3.54 -5.92 -29.40
CA ASN A 186 4.30 -6.32 -30.59
C ASN A 186 5.17 -5.17 -31.17
N GLY A 187 5.78 -4.37 -30.29
CA GLY A 187 6.64 -3.23 -30.66
C GLY A 187 5.88 -1.98 -31.11
N ALA A 188 4.56 -1.94 -31.02
CA ALA A 188 3.75 -0.76 -31.35
C ALA A 188 3.10 -0.18 -30.09
N ALA A 189 3.18 1.15 -29.92
CA ALA A 189 2.54 1.84 -28.80
C ALA A 189 1.03 1.52 -28.77
N ALA A 190 0.57 1.01 -27.63
CA ALA A 190 -0.80 0.56 -27.45
C ALA A 190 -1.66 1.50 -26.60
N GLY A 191 -1.04 2.29 -25.71
CA GLY A 191 -1.72 3.25 -24.84
C GLY A 191 -1.15 3.24 -23.44
N THR A 192 -1.79 3.96 -22.53
CA THR A 192 -1.39 4.05 -21.12
C THR A 192 -2.36 3.23 -20.25
N VAL A 193 -1.80 2.51 -19.29
CA VAL A 193 -2.53 1.78 -18.24
C VAL A 193 -2.35 2.54 -16.93
N GLU A 194 -3.45 2.96 -16.34
CA GLU A 194 -3.48 3.67 -15.06
C GLU A 194 -3.88 2.68 -13.95
N ILE A 195 -2.98 2.37 -13.04
CA ILE A 195 -3.19 1.36 -11.98
C ILE A 195 -3.71 2.00 -10.71
N ASP A 196 -3.10 3.09 -10.27
CA ASP A 196 -3.45 3.94 -9.12
C ASP A 196 -3.99 3.17 -7.91
N PRO A 197 -3.22 2.22 -7.35
CA PRO A 197 -3.75 1.30 -6.37
C PRO A 197 -3.94 1.95 -5.00
N LEU A 198 -4.98 1.49 -4.31
CA LEU A 198 -5.07 1.55 -2.86
C LEU A 198 -4.39 0.30 -2.29
N VAL A 199 -3.33 0.49 -1.52
CA VAL A 199 -2.63 -0.60 -0.81
C VAL A 199 -3.02 -0.55 0.66
N VAL A 200 -3.58 -1.62 1.19
CA VAL A 200 -3.95 -1.73 2.62
C VAL A 200 -3.14 -2.84 3.25
N MET A 201 -2.41 -2.55 4.32
CA MET A 201 -1.58 -3.50 5.04
C MET A 201 -1.98 -3.57 6.51
N ALA A 202 -1.96 -4.78 7.04
CA ALA A 202 -2.08 -5.04 8.48
C ALA A 202 -1.02 -6.04 8.93
N GLY A 203 -0.42 -5.79 10.10
CA GLY A 203 0.66 -6.65 10.58
C GLY A 203 1.26 -6.20 11.91
N LEU A 204 2.52 -6.52 12.08
CA LEU A 204 3.31 -6.19 13.26
C LEU A 204 4.40 -5.18 12.91
N SER A 205 4.65 -4.25 13.82
CA SER A 205 5.78 -3.35 13.81
C SER A 205 6.78 -3.77 14.88
N TYR A 206 8.04 -3.76 14.55
CA TYR A 206 9.13 -3.98 15.49
C TYR A 206 10.10 -2.81 15.45
N ARG A 207 10.44 -2.29 16.62
CA ARG A 207 11.40 -1.23 16.84
C ARG A 207 12.70 -1.81 17.41
N PHE A 208 13.83 -1.42 16.83
CA PHE A 208 15.18 -1.84 17.24
C PHE A 208 15.76 -0.97 18.35
#